data_04793a6661623c4b680e86cfeaf446d2
#
_entry.id   04793a6661623c4b680e86cfeaf446d2
#
_cell.length_a   1.000
_cell.length_b   1.000
_cell.length_c   1.000
_cell.angle_alpha   90.00
_cell.angle_beta   90.00
_cell.angle_gamma   90.00
#
_symmetry.space_group_name_H-M   'P 1'
#
loop_
_entity.id
_entity.type
_entity.pdbx_description
1 polymer ?
#
loop_
_entity_poly.entity_id
_entity_poly.type
_entity_poly.pdbx_seq_one_letter_code
_entity_poly.pdbx_strand_id
1 'polypeptide(L)'
;MAVDDSIVPLSGIIFNVNARYTHQLNDGHKSFANFTGDVEFFIPIIPKISLAVITGGATVTGTPAFYQYPTLGGGNNLRGFIRDRFRGKTVFYNSNELRFITNMRSYLMNGKIGLVAFFDNGRVWMPNENSGNWHTGYGAGILLAPFNIAFFDVTYGVSKESTPIQIRLRKKL
;
A
#
# COMPACT_ATOMS: atom_id res chain seq x y z
N MET A 1 13.37 10.42 -2.82
CA MET A 1 13.15 9.28 -3.72
C MET A 1 14.44 9.02 -4.47
N ALA A 2 14.99 7.81 -4.37
CA ALA A 2 16.18 7.38 -5.10
C ALA A 2 15.92 5.92 -5.57
N VAL A 3 15.48 5.77 -6.80
CA VAL A 3 15.13 4.48 -7.41
C VAL A 3 15.64 4.42 -8.84
N ASP A 4 15.90 3.22 -9.33
CA ASP A 4 16.37 2.93 -10.68
C ASP A 4 15.30 3.13 -11.76
N ASP A 5 14.03 2.93 -11.42
CA ASP A 5 12.89 3.14 -12.29
C ASP A 5 11.73 3.73 -11.48
N SER A 6 11.14 4.82 -11.95
CA SER A 6 10.05 5.49 -11.24
C SER A 6 8.71 4.77 -11.33
N ILE A 7 8.54 3.82 -12.25
CA ILE A 7 7.27 3.11 -12.46
C ILE A 7 7.32 1.73 -11.80
N VAL A 8 8.39 0.97 -12.08
CA VAL A 8 8.58 -0.39 -11.58
C VAL A 8 9.99 -0.50 -11.00
N PRO A 9 10.22 0.07 -9.80
CA PRO A 9 11.55 0.03 -9.20
C PRO A 9 11.97 -1.39 -8.84
N LEU A 10 13.20 -1.73 -9.20
CA LEU A 10 13.87 -2.96 -8.81
C LEU A 10 14.90 -2.70 -7.71
N SER A 11 15.38 -1.45 -7.61
CA SER A 11 16.38 -1.03 -6.63
C SER A 11 16.12 0.39 -6.15
N GLY A 12 16.31 0.66 -4.87
CA GLY A 12 16.25 1.98 -4.28
C GLY A 12 15.33 2.13 -3.10
N ILE A 13 15.03 3.38 -2.77
CA ILE A 13 14.19 3.75 -1.63
C ILE A 13 13.24 4.89 -2.02
N ILE A 14 12.00 4.76 -1.57
CA ILE A 14 10.99 5.83 -1.62
C ILE A 14 10.56 6.14 -0.20
N PHE A 15 10.44 7.41 0.10
CA PHE A 15 9.98 7.90 1.40
C PHE A 15 8.86 8.89 1.18
N ASN A 16 7.70 8.64 1.76
CA ASN A 16 6.52 9.51 1.69
C ASN A 16 6.10 9.94 3.09
N VAL A 17 5.84 11.22 3.26
CA VAL A 17 5.24 11.78 4.48
C VAL A 17 4.20 12.80 4.08
N ASN A 18 3.06 12.74 4.74
CA ASN A 18 2.00 13.72 4.58
C ASN A 18 1.45 14.11 5.96
N ALA A 19 1.30 15.42 6.17
CA ALA A 19 0.64 15.97 7.34
C ALA A 19 -0.49 16.89 6.86
N ARG A 20 -1.70 16.69 7.41
CA ARG A 20 -2.88 17.48 7.07
C ARG A 20 -3.58 17.95 8.34
N TYR A 21 -3.75 19.24 8.47
CA TYR A 21 -4.59 19.83 9.51
C TYR A 21 -5.94 20.21 8.92
N THR A 22 -7.02 19.89 9.63
CA THR A 22 -8.39 20.21 9.24
C THR A 22 -9.09 20.92 10.39
N HIS A 23 -9.65 22.10 10.11
CA HIS A 23 -10.50 22.85 11.02
C HIS A 23 -11.92 22.88 10.47
N GLN A 24 -12.89 22.38 11.24
CA GLN A 24 -14.29 22.38 10.86
C GLN A 24 -14.97 23.65 11.36
N LEU A 25 -15.55 24.43 10.43
CA LEU A 25 -16.18 25.70 10.75
C LEU A 25 -17.62 25.55 11.28
N ASN A 26 -18.30 24.45 10.93
CA ASN A 26 -19.75 24.28 11.18
C ASN A 26 -20.09 23.41 12.40
N ASP A 27 -19.15 22.69 13.00
CA ASP A 27 -19.47 21.65 13.99
C ASP A 27 -18.70 21.88 15.30
N GLY A 28 -19.00 23.00 15.96
CA GLY A 28 -18.41 23.33 17.26
C GLY A 28 -16.89 23.50 17.26
N HIS A 29 -16.34 23.96 16.13
CA HIS A 29 -14.88 24.22 15.96
C HIS A 29 -14.00 22.99 16.22
N LYS A 30 -14.43 21.82 15.84
CA LYS A 30 -13.63 20.60 15.93
C LYS A 30 -12.45 20.68 14.97
N SER A 31 -11.28 20.39 15.50
CA SER A 31 -10.03 20.37 14.73
C SER A 31 -9.34 19.05 14.90
N PHE A 32 -8.70 18.56 13.83
CA PHE A 32 -7.89 17.36 13.88
C PHE A 32 -6.73 17.44 12.91
N ALA A 33 -5.68 16.67 13.18
CA ALA A 33 -4.54 16.52 12.31
C ALA A 33 -4.34 15.06 11.95
N ASN A 34 -4.12 14.79 10.67
CA ASN A 34 -3.74 13.49 10.13
C ASN A 34 -2.27 13.49 9.75
N PHE A 35 -1.55 12.47 10.19
CA PHE A 35 -0.17 12.20 9.81
C PHE A 35 -0.12 10.84 9.15
N THR A 36 0.47 10.77 7.96
CA THR A 36 0.71 9.51 7.25
C THR A 36 2.15 9.45 6.79
N GLY A 37 2.74 8.28 6.81
CA GLY A 37 4.07 8.08 6.29
C GLY A 37 4.32 6.65 5.92
N ASP A 38 5.13 6.44 4.90
CA ASP A 38 5.61 5.14 4.48
C ASP A 38 7.02 5.21 3.91
N VAL A 39 7.70 4.10 4.00
CA VAL A 39 9.00 3.85 3.41
C VAL A 39 8.90 2.59 2.57
N GLU A 40 9.38 2.67 1.34
CA GLU A 40 9.46 1.56 0.41
C GLU A 40 10.93 1.26 0.10
N PHE A 41 11.37 0.05 0.35
CA PHE A 41 12.70 -0.45 -0.01
C PHE A 41 12.57 -1.43 -1.17
N PHE A 42 13.43 -1.28 -2.18
CA PHE A 42 13.53 -2.17 -3.33
C PHE A 42 14.92 -2.77 -3.36
N ILE A 43 14.99 -4.08 -3.15
CA ILE A 43 16.25 -4.81 -2.99
C ILE A 43 16.36 -5.79 -4.17
N PRO A 44 17.29 -5.59 -5.11
CA PRO A 44 17.53 -6.53 -6.17
C PRO A 44 18.17 -7.80 -5.60
N ILE A 45 17.58 -8.97 -5.88
CA ILE A 45 18.10 -10.26 -5.45
C ILE A 45 18.97 -10.87 -6.57
N ILE A 46 18.39 -10.96 -7.76
CA ILE A 46 19.03 -11.38 -8.99
C ILE A 46 18.44 -10.56 -10.15
N PRO A 47 19.04 -10.58 -11.36
CA PRO A 47 18.46 -9.93 -12.51
C PRO A 47 16.98 -10.32 -12.69
N LYS A 48 16.09 -9.33 -12.80
CA LYS A 48 14.63 -9.46 -12.93
C LYS A 48 13.87 -9.86 -11.66
N ILE A 49 14.53 -10.20 -10.55
CA ILE A 49 13.86 -10.51 -9.28
C ILE A 49 14.28 -9.49 -8.22
N SER A 50 13.28 -8.87 -7.59
CA SER A 50 13.48 -7.94 -6.49
C SER A 50 12.51 -8.23 -5.34
N LEU A 51 12.96 -7.90 -4.13
CA LEU A 51 12.15 -7.83 -2.94
C LEU A 51 11.75 -6.37 -2.71
N ALA A 52 10.46 -6.08 -2.64
CA ALA A 52 9.96 -4.80 -2.20
C ALA A 52 9.41 -4.93 -0.79
N VAL A 53 9.90 -4.11 0.13
CA VAL A 53 9.42 -4.02 1.51
C VAL A 53 8.84 -2.64 1.71
N ILE A 54 7.55 -2.58 1.99
CA ILE A 54 6.80 -1.34 2.19
C ILE A 54 6.31 -1.33 3.63
N THR A 55 6.72 -0.33 4.39
CA THR A 55 6.29 -0.17 5.78
C THR A 55 5.74 1.22 5.97
N GLY A 56 4.56 1.32 6.57
CA GLY A 56 3.92 2.60 6.76
C GLY A 56 2.88 2.61 7.87
N GLY A 57 2.36 3.80 8.09
CA GLY A 57 1.31 4.01 9.08
C GLY A 57 0.64 5.36 8.96
N ALA A 58 -0.44 5.50 9.67
CA ALA A 58 -1.16 6.77 9.80
C ALA A 58 -1.71 6.93 11.21
N THR A 59 -1.77 8.17 11.67
CA THR A 59 -2.39 8.51 12.95
C THR A 59 -3.20 9.80 12.83
N VAL A 60 -4.25 9.89 13.63
CA VAL A 60 -5.06 11.09 13.73
C VAL A 60 -5.11 11.58 15.18
N THR A 61 -4.97 12.89 15.35
CA THR A 61 -5.00 13.56 16.66
C THR A 61 -6.12 14.61 16.69
N GLY A 62 -6.51 15.04 17.88
CA GLY A 62 -7.60 16.00 18.06
C GLY A 62 -8.96 15.32 18.19
N THR A 63 -10.01 15.94 17.62
CA THR A 63 -11.42 15.51 17.71
C THR A 63 -11.99 15.12 16.35
N PRO A 64 -11.40 14.15 15.62
CA PRO A 64 -11.94 13.69 14.35
C PRO A 64 -13.24 12.92 14.55
N ALA A 65 -14.11 12.98 13.56
CA ALA A 65 -15.25 12.06 13.48
C ALA A 65 -14.77 10.65 13.10
N PHE A 66 -15.53 9.62 13.45
CA PHE A 66 -15.15 8.23 13.20
C PHE A 66 -14.79 7.93 11.73
N TYR A 67 -15.49 8.52 10.76
CA TYR A 67 -15.22 8.33 9.34
C TYR A 67 -13.91 9.00 8.85
N GLN A 68 -13.30 9.84 9.67
CA GLN A 68 -12.02 10.52 9.38
C GLN A 68 -10.79 9.76 9.92
N TYR A 69 -11.02 8.66 10.62
CA TYR A 69 -9.94 7.81 11.12
C TYR A 69 -9.21 7.10 9.96
N PRO A 70 -7.90 6.91 10.06
CA PRO A 70 -7.16 6.09 9.13
C PRO A 70 -7.71 4.67 9.03
N THR A 71 -7.54 4.08 7.86
CA THR A 71 -8.09 2.77 7.53
C THR A 71 -7.01 1.78 7.09
N LEU A 72 -7.30 0.51 7.31
CA LEU A 72 -6.48 -0.61 6.89
C LEU A 72 -7.35 -1.61 6.13
N GLY A 73 -6.82 -2.15 5.04
CA GLY A 73 -7.50 -3.07 4.12
C GLY A 73 -7.54 -2.56 2.69
N GLY A 74 -7.43 -3.47 1.74
CA GLY A 74 -7.41 -3.18 0.32
C GLY A 74 -6.03 -3.19 -0.31
N GLY A 75 -5.96 -2.93 -1.60
CA GLY A 75 -4.77 -3.08 -2.41
C GLY A 75 -3.56 -2.23 -2.03
N ASN A 76 -3.75 -1.16 -1.24
CA ASN A 76 -2.69 -0.20 -0.95
C ASN A 76 -1.89 -0.52 0.32
N ASN A 77 -2.49 -1.16 1.32
CA ASN A 77 -1.85 -1.34 2.62
C ASN A 77 -2.03 -2.73 3.25
N LEU A 78 -3.12 -3.45 2.95
CA LEU A 78 -3.34 -4.80 3.47
C LEU A 78 -4.20 -5.59 2.50
N ARG A 79 -3.56 -6.31 1.58
CA ARG A 79 -4.23 -7.17 0.60
C ARG A 79 -4.79 -8.42 1.26
N GLY A 80 -5.80 -9.04 0.63
CA GLY A 80 -6.54 -10.15 1.22
C GLY A 80 -7.76 -9.69 2.04
N PHE A 81 -7.90 -8.39 2.29
CA PHE A 81 -9.07 -7.78 2.94
C PHE A 81 -9.76 -6.81 2.00
N ILE A 82 -11.06 -6.61 2.17
CA ILE A 82 -11.79 -5.58 1.44
C ILE A 82 -11.29 -4.19 1.84
N ARG A 83 -11.49 -3.22 0.97
CA ARG A 83 -11.06 -1.84 1.20
C ARG A 83 -11.67 -1.28 2.50
N ASP A 84 -10.83 -0.55 3.27
CA ASP A 84 -11.22 0.13 4.51
C ASP A 84 -11.87 -0.79 5.57
N ARG A 85 -11.45 -2.07 5.59
CA ARG A 85 -12.01 -3.11 6.47
C ARG A 85 -11.84 -2.77 7.95
N PHE A 86 -10.68 -2.28 8.32
CA PHE A 86 -10.35 -1.92 9.70
C PHE A 86 -10.13 -0.42 9.80
N ARG A 87 -10.56 0.15 10.92
CA ARG A 87 -10.47 1.58 11.16
C ARG A 87 -10.00 1.82 12.59
N GLY A 88 -9.03 2.73 12.76
CA GLY A 88 -8.49 3.05 14.07
C GLY A 88 -7.88 4.43 14.13
N LYS A 89 -7.62 4.95 15.33
CA LYS A 89 -6.92 6.23 15.53
C LYS A 89 -5.50 6.19 15.00
N THR A 90 -4.87 5.02 15.09
CA THR A 90 -3.55 4.74 14.53
C THR A 90 -3.60 3.43 13.76
N VAL A 91 -2.96 3.40 12.61
CA VAL A 91 -2.78 2.19 11.79
C VAL A 91 -1.31 2.00 11.46
N PHE A 92 -0.90 0.76 11.37
CA PHE A 92 0.42 0.34 10.90
C PHE A 92 0.24 -0.79 9.91
N TYR A 93 1.07 -0.80 8.87
CA TYR A 93 1.12 -1.88 7.90
C TYR A 93 2.55 -2.15 7.43
N ASN A 94 2.79 -3.39 7.07
CA ASN A 94 3.99 -3.84 6.40
C ASN A 94 3.59 -4.78 5.27
N SER A 95 4.15 -4.57 4.09
CA SER A 95 3.92 -5.36 2.89
C SER A 95 5.27 -5.80 2.34
N ASN A 96 5.41 -7.10 2.11
CA ASN A 96 6.59 -7.71 1.53
C ASN A 96 6.20 -8.34 0.19
N GLU A 97 6.85 -7.93 -0.89
CA GLU A 97 6.53 -8.38 -2.24
C GLU A 97 7.78 -8.96 -2.93
N LEU A 98 7.72 -10.21 -3.30
CA LEU A 98 8.69 -10.80 -4.23
C LEU A 98 8.19 -10.59 -5.65
N ARG A 99 8.95 -9.85 -6.45
CA ARG A 99 8.60 -9.44 -7.82
C ARG A 99 9.55 -10.08 -8.82
N PHE A 100 8.98 -10.71 -9.84
CA PHE A 100 9.69 -11.08 -11.06
C PHE A 100 9.23 -10.17 -12.19
N ILE A 101 10.13 -9.42 -12.83
CA ILE A 101 9.79 -8.41 -13.83
C ILE A 101 10.69 -8.61 -15.05
N THR A 102 10.06 -8.63 -16.24
CA THR A 102 10.78 -8.74 -17.51
C THR A 102 10.22 -7.74 -18.53
N ASN A 103 11.07 -7.35 -19.47
CA ASN A 103 10.64 -6.51 -20.58
C ASN A 103 9.76 -7.30 -21.54
N MET A 104 8.67 -6.69 -21.97
CA MET A 104 7.79 -7.20 -23.01
C MET A 104 7.94 -6.29 -24.24
N ARG A 105 8.27 -6.91 -25.38
CA ARG A 105 8.28 -6.24 -26.67
C ARG A 105 7.35 -7.00 -27.61
N SER A 106 6.32 -6.33 -28.08
CA SER A 106 5.37 -6.86 -29.06
C SER A 106 5.14 -5.80 -30.13
N TYR A 107 4.61 -6.20 -31.28
CA TYR A 107 4.23 -5.29 -32.36
C TYR A 107 3.25 -4.19 -31.89
N LEU A 108 2.37 -4.52 -30.94
CA LEU A 108 1.34 -3.61 -30.42
C LEU A 108 1.75 -2.86 -29.16
N MET A 109 2.71 -3.37 -28.38
CA MET A 109 3.01 -2.81 -27.06
C MET A 109 4.44 -3.12 -26.60
N ASN A 110 5.13 -2.07 -26.20
CA ASN A 110 6.39 -2.16 -25.44
C ASN A 110 6.11 -1.84 -23.97
N GLY A 111 6.76 -2.55 -23.05
CA GLY A 111 6.56 -2.30 -21.64
C GLY A 111 7.20 -3.38 -20.76
N LYS A 112 6.69 -3.51 -19.55
CA LYS A 112 7.11 -4.53 -18.60
C LYS A 112 5.93 -5.40 -18.19
N ILE A 113 6.21 -6.69 -18.00
CA ILE A 113 5.28 -7.67 -17.43
C ILE A 113 5.98 -8.37 -16.29
N GLY A 114 5.24 -8.79 -15.28
CA GLY A 114 5.82 -9.50 -14.15
C GLY A 114 4.81 -10.29 -13.35
N LEU A 115 5.35 -11.03 -12.40
CA LEU A 115 4.61 -11.75 -11.37
C LEU A 115 4.96 -11.17 -10.01
N VAL A 116 4.03 -11.19 -9.09
CA VAL A 116 4.23 -10.81 -7.70
C VAL A 116 3.68 -11.88 -6.78
N ALA A 117 4.43 -12.22 -5.75
CA ALA A 117 3.93 -12.91 -4.56
C ALA A 117 4.09 -11.96 -3.37
N PHE A 118 3.12 -11.93 -2.48
CA PHE A 118 3.15 -10.97 -1.38
C PHE A 118 2.69 -11.58 -0.05
N PHE A 119 3.17 -10.96 1.02
CA PHE A 119 2.74 -11.18 2.38
C PHE A 119 2.61 -9.83 3.09
N ASP A 120 1.40 -9.50 3.48
CA ASP A 120 1.05 -8.25 4.13
C ASP A 120 0.63 -8.51 5.57
N ASN A 121 1.00 -7.61 6.46
CA ASN A 121 0.49 -7.60 7.82
C ASN A 121 0.22 -6.17 8.28
N GLY A 122 -0.71 -6.03 9.21
CA GLY A 122 -1.05 -4.73 9.74
C GLY A 122 -1.91 -4.79 10.98
N ARG A 123 -1.99 -3.66 11.65
CA ARG A 123 -2.72 -3.53 12.91
C ARG A 123 -3.34 -2.14 13.03
N VAL A 124 -4.47 -2.09 13.71
CA VAL A 124 -5.14 -0.84 14.09
C VAL A 124 -5.18 -0.69 15.60
N TRP A 125 -5.13 0.54 16.07
CA TRP A 125 -5.29 0.88 17.49
C TRP A 125 -6.42 1.87 17.66
N MET A 126 -7.31 1.57 18.60
CA MET A 126 -8.36 2.47 19.07
C MET A 126 -8.13 2.83 20.54
N PRO A 127 -8.41 4.07 20.96
CA PRO A 127 -8.42 4.41 22.37
C PRO A 127 -9.45 3.54 23.11
N ASN A 128 -9.06 3.02 24.28
CA ASN A 128 -9.92 2.21 25.14
C ASN A 128 -10.31 0.83 24.59
N GLU A 129 -9.70 0.37 23.50
CA GLU A 129 -9.86 -1.00 23.01
C GLU A 129 -8.55 -1.78 23.12
N ASN A 130 -8.62 -2.94 23.74
CA ASN A 130 -7.47 -3.85 23.86
C ASN A 130 -7.35 -4.73 22.59
N SER A 131 -7.18 -4.09 21.44
CA SER A 131 -6.99 -4.81 20.18
C SER A 131 -5.52 -5.21 20.02
N GLY A 132 -5.20 -6.45 20.41
CA GLY A 132 -3.89 -7.08 20.17
C GLY A 132 -3.75 -7.74 18.80
N ASN A 133 -4.79 -7.70 17.97
CA ASN A 133 -4.89 -8.52 16.77
C ASN A 133 -4.09 -7.94 15.59
N TRP A 134 -3.17 -8.76 15.08
CA TRP A 134 -2.55 -8.55 13.80
C TRP A 134 -3.38 -9.20 12.69
N HIS A 135 -3.57 -8.46 11.61
CA HIS A 135 -4.25 -8.91 10.42
C HIS A 135 -3.21 -9.26 9.36
N THR A 136 -3.31 -10.45 8.78
CA THR A 136 -2.36 -10.95 7.78
C THR A 136 -3.09 -11.32 6.51
N GLY A 137 -2.51 -10.96 5.37
CA GLY A 137 -2.98 -11.35 4.05
C GLY A 137 -1.79 -11.77 3.18
N TYR A 138 -1.99 -12.72 2.30
CA TYR A 138 -0.99 -13.18 1.36
C TYR A 138 -1.62 -13.51 0.02
N GLY A 139 -0.81 -13.61 -1.00
CA GLY A 139 -1.33 -13.91 -2.32
C GLY A 139 -0.31 -13.71 -3.44
N ALA A 140 -0.84 -13.72 -4.64
CA ALA A 140 -0.04 -13.54 -5.85
C ALA A 140 -0.80 -12.72 -6.90
N GLY A 141 -0.10 -12.22 -7.89
CA GLY A 141 -0.70 -11.42 -8.95
C GLY A 141 0.20 -11.21 -10.14
N ILE A 142 -0.31 -10.41 -11.07
CA ILE A 142 0.34 -10.05 -12.32
C ILE A 142 0.59 -8.54 -12.32
N LEU A 143 1.78 -8.16 -12.75
CA LEU A 143 2.22 -6.79 -12.93
C LEU A 143 2.27 -6.47 -14.42
N LEU A 144 1.74 -5.32 -14.82
CA LEU A 144 1.77 -4.83 -16.18
C LEU A 144 2.15 -3.34 -16.19
N ALA A 145 3.13 -2.97 -17.00
CA ALA A 145 3.50 -1.58 -17.21
C ALA A 145 3.56 -1.27 -18.72
N PRO A 146 2.39 -1.08 -19.36
CA PRO A 146 2.31 -0.79 -20.78
C PRO A 146 2.99 0.54 -21.08
N PHE A 147 3.78 0.58 -22.14
CA PHE A 147 4.51 1.77 -22.62
C PHE A 147 5.39 2.46 -21.56
N ASN A 148 5.58 1.82 -20.39
CA ASN A 148 6.25 2.43 -19.22
C ASN A 148 5.64 3.76 -18.77
N ILE A 149 4.33 3.94 -18.91
CA ILE A 149 3.60 5.15 -18.51
C ILE A 149 2.88 4.94 -17.18
N ALA A 150 2.32 3.76 -16.97
CA ALA A 150 1.57 3.41 -15.79
C ALA A 150 1.87 1.97 -15.38
N PHE A 151 1.71 1.70 -14.10
CA PHE A 151 1.87 0.37 -13.50
C PHE A 151 0.51 -0.13 -13.03
N PHE A 152 0.14 -1.28 -13.53
CA PHE A 152 -1.07 -2.01 -13.13
C PHE A 152 -0.67 -3.28 -12.40
N ASP A 153 -1.31 -3.53 -11.30
CA ASP A 153 -1.10 -4.68 -10.45
C ASP A 153 -2.47 -5.30 -10.18
N VAL A 154 -2.65 -6.53 -10.61
CA VAL A 154 -3.86 -7.31 -10.37
C VAL A 154 -3.48 -8.48 -9.47
N THR A 155 -3.93 -8.44 -8.24
CA THR A 155 -3.59 -9.44 -7.22
C THR A 155 -4.81 -10.19 -6.71
N TYR A 156 -4.62 -11.48 -6.47
CA TYR A 156 -5.54 -12.32 -5.72
C TYR A 156 -4.98 -12.49 -4.31
N GLY A 157 -5.69 -11.94 -3.34
CA GLY A 157 -5.31 -11.97 -1.93
C GLY A 157 -6.14 -12.97 -1.15
N VAL A 158 -5.53 -13.57 -0.14
CA VAL A 158 -6.17 -14.52 0.78
C VAL A 158 -5.95 -14.04 2.21
N SER A 159 -7.01 -14.01 3.00
CA SER A 159 -6.97 -13.74 4.44
C SER A 159 -7.94 -14.65 5.19
N LYS A 160 -8.01 -14.51 6.50
CA LYS A 160 -8.98 -15.26 7.32
C LYS A 160 -10.44 -14.86 7.05
N GLU A 161 -10.69 -13.68 6.47
CA GLU A 161 -12.04 -13.14 6.30
C GLU A 161 -12.52 -13.16 4.85
N SER A 162 -11.60 -13.04 3.89
CA SER A 162 -11.98 -12.84 2.48
C SER A 162 -10.85 -13.20 1.53
N THR A 163 -11.23 -13.35 0.25
CA THR A 163 -10.31 -13.66 -0.85
C THR A 163 -10.56 -12.70 -2.03
N PRO A 164 -10.31 -11.40 -1.88
CA PRO A 164 -10.60 -10.42 -2.92
C PRO A 164 -9.59 -10.44 -4.05
N ILE A 165 -10.08 -10.15 -5.27
CA ILE A 165 -9.24 -9.68 -6.37
C ILE A 165 -9.09 -8.17 -6.22
N GLN A 166 -7.87 -7.66 -6.29
CA GLN A 166 -7.57 -6.26 -6.09
C GLN A 166 -6.76 -5.71 -7.26
N ILE A 167 -7.10 -4.50 -7.68
CA ILE A 167 -6.42 -3.80 -8.77
C ILE A 167 -5.80 -2.53 -8.19
N ARG A 168 -4.51 -2.36 -8.43
CA ARG A 168 -3.75 -1.18 -8.04
C ARG A 168 -3.18 -0.49 -9.28
N LEU A 169 -3.32 0.81 -9.35
CA LEU A 169 -2.78 1.64 -10.41
C LEU A 169 -1.79 2.64 -9.80
N ARG A 170 -0.57 2.66 -10.32
CA ARG A 170 0.40 3.74 -10.08
C ARG A 170 0.73 4.43 -11.40
N LYS A 171 0.73 5.75 -11.38
CA LYS A 171 1.22 6.56 -12.51
C LYS A 171 2.71 6.85 -12.31
N LYS A 172 3.37 7.17 -13.39
CA LYS A 172 4.72 7.75 -13.36
C LYS A 172 4.65 9.09 -12.62
N LEU A 173 5.53 9.27 -11.65
CA LEU A 173 5.75 10.54 -10.94
C LEU A 173 6.55 11.49 -11.81
#